data_05af2f755b0e758b82f7e5b22f65439e
#
_entry.id   05af2f755b0e758b82f7e5b22f65439e
#
_cell.length_a   1.000
_cell.length_b   1.000
_cell.length_c   1.000
_cell.angle_alpha   90.00
_cell.angle_beta   90.00
_cell.angle_gamma   90.00
#
_symmetry.space_group_name_H-M   'P 1'
#
loop_
_entity.id
_entity.type
_entity.pdbx_description
1 polymer ?
#
loop_
_entity_poly.entity_id
_entity_poly.type
_entity_poly.pdbx_seq_one_letter_code
_entity_poly.pdbx_strand_id
1 'polypeptide(L)'
;MCEELVKLVGIKNYNVNKHPTKDDGNLAILLSESKVEIDSIPVKVNSSAQIFESIKKIDFNSWLTDEEILSFFDDYPLAKKYLNNDIKNSIHIKVYSNFLKDTAESMGFVIDDKNYDYVIYPDYLVNEVQNETKPLIEISSHSFVSKNPFARLEKRYEILEKLI
;
A
#
# COMPACT_ATOMS: atom_id res chain seq x y z
N MET A 1 9.13 3.95 -3.23
CA MET A 1 8.53 2.71 -2.67
C MET A 1 9.13 1.46 -3.31
N CYS A 2 9.07 1.27 -4.62
CA CYS A 2 9.68 0.07 -5.24
C CYS A 2 11.17 -0.06 -4.93
N GLU A 3 11.93 1.04 -4.95
CA GLU A 3 13.35 1.05 -4.57
C GLU A 3 13.61 0.50 -3.17
N GLU A 4 12.75 0.83 -2.21
CA GLU A 4 12.91 0.32 -0.83
C GLU A 4 12.68 -1.20 -0.75
N LEU A 5 11.71 -1.72 -1.51
CA LEU A 5 11.49 -3.18 -1.60
C LEU A 5 12.68 -3.87 -2.28
N VAL A 6 13.23 -3.28 -3.35
CA VAL A 6 14.41 -3.80 -4.07
C VAL A 6 15.63 -3.90 -3.14
N LYS A 7 15.85 -2.88 -2.29
CA LYS A 7 16.92 -2.88 -1.29
C LYS A 7 16.74 -3.97 -0.23
N LEU A 8 15.50 -4.19 0.24
CA LEU A 8 15.20 -5.23 1.24
C LEU A 8 15.54 -6.63 0.73
N VAL A 9 15.27 -6.92 -0.53
CA VAL A 9 15.58 -8.20 -1.16
C VAL A 9 17.09 -8.35 -1.48
N GLY A 10 17.87 -7.28 -1.28
CA GLY A 10 19.34 -7.33 -1.49
C GLY A 10 19.79 -7.17 -2.95
N ILE A 11 18.92 -6.75 -3.86
CA ILE A 11 19.29 -6.44 -5.24
C ILE A 11 20.17 -5.19 -5.25
N LYS A 12 21.40 -5.30 -5.77
CA LYS A 12 22.41 -4.23 -5.74
C LYS A 12 22.51 -3.46 -7.05
N ASN A 13 22.25 -4.11 -8.18
CA ASN A 13 22.41 -3.52 -9.51
C ASN A 13 21.04 -3.14 -10.05
N TYR A 14 20.63 -1.90 -9.84
CA TYR A 14 19.37 -1.34 -10.37
C TYR A 14 19.51 0.16 -10.65
N ASN A 15 18.67 0.64 -11.55
CA ASN A 15 18.47 2.07 -11.83
C ASN A 15 17.10 2.49 -11.33
N VAL A 16 16.97 3.73 -10.87
CA VAL A 16 15.68 4.32 -10.49
C VAL A 16 15.25 5.28 -11.58
N ASN A 17 14.21 4.90 -12.32
CA ASN A 17 13.60 5.72 -13.36
C ASN A 17 12.09 5.72 -13.21
N LYS A 18 11.44 6.88 -13.31
CA LYS A 18 9.99 7.03 -13.26
C LYS A 18 9.29 6.41 -14.49
N HIS A 19 9.96 6.45 -15.63
CA HIS A 19 9.48 5.95 -16.91
C HIS A 19 10.55 5.07 -17.57
N PRO A 20 10.78 3.85 -17.04
CA PRO A 20 11.85 2.98 -17.54
C PRO A 20 11.58 2.53 -18.98
N THR A 21 12.65 2.48 -19.76
CA THR A 21 12.69 2.02 -21.14
C THR A 21 13.64 0.83 -21.29
N LYS A 22 13.71 0.26 -22.49
CA LYS A 22 14.66 -0.84 -22.78
C LYS A 22 16.13 -0.45 -22.60
N ASP A 23 16.45 0.84 -22.65
CA ASP A 23 17.80 1.35 -22.43
C ASP A 23 18.18 1.37 -20.94
N ASP A 24 17.19 1.38 -20.04
CA ASP A 24 17.39 1.39 -18.59
C ASP A 24 17.60 -0.01 -17.99
N GLY A 25 17.15 -1.07 -18.69
CA GLY A 25 17.29 -2.44 -18.25
C GLY A 25 16.32 -3.41 -18.92
N ASN A 26 16.43 -4.69 -18.56
CA ASN A 26 15.61 -5.76 -19.15
C ASN A 26 14.35 -6.07 -18.34
N LEU A 27 14.29 -5.65 -17.07
CA LEU A 27 13.18 -5.92 -16.15
C LEU A 27 12.90 -4.69 -15.29
N ALA A 28 11.65 -4.29 -15.20
CA ALA A 28 11.20 -3.22 -14.31
C ALA A 28 10.43 -3.77 -13.10
N ILE A 29 10.65 -3.17 -11.93
CA ILE A 29 9.81 -3.37 -10.74
C ILE A 29 9.04 -2.08 -10.52
N LEU A 30 7.72 -2.13 -10.62
CA LEU A 30 6.87 -0.95 -10.60
C LEU A 30 5.54 -1.21 -9.91
N LEU A 31 4.87 -0.13 -9.49
CA LEU A 31 3.51 -0.25 -8.94
C LEU A 31 2.56 -0.79 -10.01
N SER A 32 1.63 -1.65 -9.62
CA SER A 32 0.72 -2.36 -10.53
C SER A 32 -0.14 -1.45 -11.42
N GLU A 33 -0.32 -0.19 -11.03
CA GLU A 33 -1.04 0.82 -11.81
C GLU A 33 -0.21 1.41 -12.96
N SER A 34 1.11 1.22 -12.93
CA SER A 34 2.03 1.74 -13.95
C SER A 34 2.11 0.77 -15.15
N LYS A 35 2.27 1.33 -16.35
CA LYS A 35 2.48 0.56 -17.59
C LYS A 35 3.80 0.95 -18.21
N VAL A 36 4.55 -0.05 -18.67
CA VAL A 36 5.82 0.12 -19.37
C VAL A 36 5.93 -0.87 -20.53
N GLU A 37 6.83 -0.63 -21.46
CA GLU A 37 7.04 -1.47 -22.67
C GLU A 37 8.05 -2.61 -22.46
N ILE A 38 8.66 -2.70 -21.27
CA ILE A 38 9.61 -3.75 -20.90
C ILE A 38 8.98 -4.76 -19.99
N ASP A 39 9.58 -5.94 -19.86
CA ASP A 39 9.13 -6.94 -18.89
C ASP A 39 9.10 -6.36 -17.48
N SER A 40 8.05 -6.66 -16.74
CA SER A 40 7.87 -6.03 -15.44
C SER A 40 7.30 -6.96 -14.37
N ILE A 41 7.71 -6.72 -13.14
CA ILE A 41 7.13 -7.31 -11.93
C ILE A 41 6.23 -6.24 -11.30
N PRO A 42 4.90 -6.37 -11.43
CA PRO A 42 3.98 -5.43 -10.80
C PRO A 42 3.88 -5.73 -9.30
N VAL A 43 4.04 -4.69 -8.47
CA VAL A 43 3.93 -4.77 -7.02
C VAL A 43 2.78 -3.92 -6.50
N LYS A 44 2.21 -4.31 -5.37
CA LYS A 44 1.21 -3.56 -4.62
C LYS A 44 1.70 -3.36 -3.18
N VAL A 45 1.43 -2.18 -2.61
CA VAL A 45 1.91 -1.78 -1.29
C VAL A 45 0.82 -1.08 -0.45
N ASN A 46 -0.43 -1.39 -0.73
CA ASN A 46 -1.58 -0.73 -0.11
C ASN A 46 -2.11 -1.46 1.13
N SER A 47 -1.66 -2.70 1.36
CA SER A 47 -1.92 -3.47 2.58
C SER A 47 -0.69 -4.29 2.96
N SER A 48 -0.64 -4.78 4.19
CA SER A 48 0.47 -5.60 4.69
C SER A 48 0.65 -6.89 3.89
N ALA A 49 -0.44 -7.58 3.59
CA ALA A 49 -0.42 -8.77 2.75
C ALA A 49 0.13 -8.47 1.35
N GLN A 50 -0.25 -7.33 0.76
CA GLN A 50 0.27 -6.92 -0.55
C GLN A 50 1.77 -6.61 -0.52
N ILE A 51 2.29 -5.99 0.56
CA ILE A 51 3.73 -5.76 0.74
C ILE A 51 4.45 -7.10 0.85
N PHE A 52 3.95 -8.01 1.68
CA PHE A 52 4.52 -9.36 1.85
C PHE A 52 4.61 -10.10 0.51
N GLU A 53 3.51 -10.20 -0.22
CA GLU A 53 3.47 -10.84 -1.54
C GLU A 53 4.34 -10.13 -2.58
N SER A 54 4.47 -8.81 -2.50
CA SER A 54 5.33 -8.04 -3.40
C SER A 54 6.80 -8.32 -3.17
N ILE A 55 7.22 -8.48 -1.92
CA ILE A 55 8.59 -8.89 -1.57
C ILE A 55 8.88 -10.29 -2.14
N LYS A 56 7.97 -11.25 -1.96
CA LYS A 56 8.11 -12.60 -2.54
C LYS A 56 8.23 -12.59 -4.06
N LYS A 57 7.48 -11.74 -4.74
CA LYS A 57 7.58 -11.60 -6.21
C LYS A 57 8.90 -11.01 -6.68
N ILE A 58 9.49 -10.08 -5.91
CA ILE A 58 10.78 -9.46 -6.23
C ILE A 58 11.92 -10.40 -5.88
N ASP A 59 11.77 -11.21 -4.85
CA ASP A 59 12.75 -12.23 -4.43
C ASP A 59 12.69 -13.48 -5.34
N PHE A 60 12.91 -13.26 -6.64
CA PHE A 60 12.86 -14.34 -7.65
C PHE A 60 13.94 -15.40 -7.50
N ASN A 61 14.94 -15.18 -6.64
CA ASN A 61 15.93 -16.19 -6.27
C ASN A 61 15.57 -16.97 -4.99
N SER A 62 14.44 -16.62 -4.36
CA SER A 62 13.96 -17.22 -3.09
C SER A 62 15.03 -17.24 -2.00
N TRP A 63 15.74 -16.12 -1.84
CA TRP A 63 16.79 -15.97 -0.80
C TRP A 63 16.21 -15.71 0.58
N LEU A 64 14.97 -15.14 0.63
CA LEU A 64 14.28 -14.83 1.87
C LEU A 64 13.27 -15.92 2.23
N THR A 65 13.29 -16.34 3.48
CA THR A 65 12.22 -17.17 4.06
C THR A 65 11.01 -16.29 4.41
N ASP A 66 9.84 -16.91 4.59
CA ASP A 66 8.64 -16.19 5.03
C ASP A 66 8.86 -15.53 6.41
N GLU A 67 9.61 -16.15 7.32
CA GLU A 67 9.99 -15.62 8.63
C GLU A 67 10.86 -14.36 8.50
N GLU A 68 11.82 -14.34 7.58
CA GLU A 68 12.64 -13.16 7.32
C GLU A 68 11.83 -12.02 6.76
N ILE A 69 10.89 -12.29 5.83
CA ILE A 69 9.97 -11.27 5.30
C ILE A 69 9.05 -10.75 6.41
N LEU A 70 8.54 -11.63 7.28
CA LEU A 70 7.73 -11.24 8.43
C LEU A 70 8.48 -10.33 9.41
N SER A 71 9.79 -10.55 9.59
CA SER A 71 10.63 -9.73 10.47
C SER A 71 10.71 -8.27 10.03
N PHE A 72 10.51 -7.96 8.74
CA PHE A 72 10.46 -6.56 8.26
C PHE A 72 9.28 -5.76 8.80
N PHE A 73 8.27 -6.43 9.35
CA PHE A 73 7.11 -5.79 9.99
C PHE A 73 7.30 -5.54 11.50
N ASP A 74 8.40 -5.98 12.11
CA ASP A 74 8.58 -5.91 13.58
C ASP A 74 8.56 -4.49 14.13
N ASP A 75 9.05 -3.51 13.36
CA ASP A 75 9.04 -2.09 13.72
C ASP A 75 7.70 -1.39 13.38
N TYR A 76 6.72 -2.12 12.84
CA TYR A 76 5.45 -1.59 12.35
C TYR A 76 4.26 -2.40 12.92
N PRO A 77 3.87 -2.14 14.19
CA PRO A 77 2.94 -2.99 14.93
C PRO A 77 1.55 -3.09 14.30
N LEU A 78 1.02 -2.02 13.70
CA LEU A 78 -0.28 -2.08 13.02
C LEU A 78 -0.16 -2.79 11.67
N ALA A 79 0.90 -2.54 10.90
CA ALA A 79 1.14 -3.29 9.68
C ALA A 79 1.29 -4.79 9.97
N LYS A 80 1.94 -5.16 11.08
CA LYS A 80 2.03 -6.55 11.53
C LYS A 80 0.67 -7.10 11.97
N LYS A 81 -0.13 -6.33 12.74
CA LYS A 81 -1.48 -6.68 13.18
C LYS A 81 -2.41 -7.02 12.00
N TYR A 82 -2.37 -6.21 10.94
CA TYR A 82 -3.24 -6.33 9.76
C TYR A 82 -2.64 -7.15 8.63
N LEU A 83 -1.62 -7.96 8.89
CA LEU A 83 -1.00 -8.82 7.88
C LEU A 83 -1.94 -9.98 7.48
N ASN A 84 -2.62 -10.57 8.44
CA ASN A 84 -3.63 -11.59 8.20
C ASN A 84 -5.00 -10.92 8.09
N ASN A 85 -5.63 -11.00 6.93
CA ASN A 85 -6.92 -10.35 6.63
C ASN A 85 -8.13 -10.98 7.40
N ASP A 86 -7.92 -11.52 8.60
CA ASP A 86 -8.95 -12.20 9.39
C ASP A 86 -9.78 -11.25 10.27
N ILE A 87 -9.39 -9.97 10.33
CA ILE A 87 -10.07 -8.96 11.15
C ILE A 87 -11.32 -8.49 10.44
N LYS A 88 -12.45 -8.54 11.15
CA LYS A 88 -13.72 -7.99 10.69
C LYS A 88 -14.19 -6.92 11.66
N ASN A 89 -14.62 -5.80 11.13
CA ASN A 89 -15.37 -4.81 11.90
C ASN A 89 -16.70 -4.51 11.18
N SER A 90 -17.62 -3.84 11.88
CA SER A 90 -18.95 -3.52 11.36
C SER A 90 -19.09 -2.09 10.86
N ILE A 91 -17.97 -1.36 10.74
CA ILE A 91 -17.96 0.02 10.31
C ILE A 91 -18.00 0.08 8.79
N HIS A 92 -19.00 0.78 8.26
CA HIS A 92 -19.18 1.00 6.84
C HIS A 92 -18.50 2.29 6.42
N ILE A 93 -17.74 2.24 5.33
CA ILE A 93 -17.00 3.40 4.82
C ILE A 93 -17.16 3.55 3.31
N LYS A 94 -17.23 4.80 2.86
CA LYS A 94 -17.10 5.17 1.47
C LYS A 94 -15.66 5.59 1.17
N VAL A 95 -15.09 5.09 0.08
CA VAL A 95 -13.65 5.28 -0.23
C VAL A 95 -13.47 5.85 -1.63
N TYR A 96 -12.69 6.93 -1.74
CA TYR A 96 -12.48 7.65 -3.00
C TYR A 96 -11.24 7.23 -3.78
N SER A 97 -10.57 6.11 -3.43
CA SER A 97 -9.46 5.59 -4.23
C SER A 97 -9.23 4.10 -4.00
N ASN A 98 -8.73 3.41 -5.04
CA ASN A 98 -8.46 1.98 -4.97
C ASN A 98 -7.38 1.62 -3.94
N PHE A 99 -6.35 2.46 -3.77
CA PHE A 99 -5.31 2.16 -2.79
C PHE A 99 -5.81 2.27 -1.34
N LEU A 100 -6.73 3.21 -1.05
CA LEU A 100 -7.37 3.31 0.26
C LEU A 100 -8.39 2.19 0.48
N LYS A 101 -9.06 1.74 -0.58
CA LYS A 101 -9.92 0.57 -0.53
C LYS A 101 -9.14 -0.67 -0.06
N ASP A 102 -8.02 -0.99 -0.72
CA ASP A 102 -7.15 -2.11 -0.33
C ASP A 102 -6.71 -1.99 1.15
N THR A 103 -6.33 -0.76 1.59
CA THR A 103 -5.92 -0.49 2.98
C THR A 103 -7.08 -0.75 3.96
N ALA A 104 -8.25 -0.22 3.68
CA ALA A 104 -9.41 -0.31 4.55
C ALA A 104 -9.97 -1.75 4.64
N GLU A 105 -10.06 -2.44 3.51
CA GLU A 105 -10.48 -3.85 3.46
C GLU A 105 -9.54 -4.73 4.29
N SER A 106 -8.22 -4.46 4.28
CA SER A 106 -7.26 -5.20 5.11
C SER A 106 -7.45 -5.00 6.62
N MET A 107 -8.10 -3.91 7.03
CA MET A 107 -8.48 -3.63 8.42
C MET A 107 -9.88 -4.16 8.77
N GLY A 108 -10.57 -4.79 7.83
CA GLY A 108 -11.90 -5.38 8.02
C GLY A 108 -13.07 -4.41 7.88
N PHE A 109 -12.84 -3.18 7.40
CA PHE A 109 -13.93 -2.24 7.10
C PHE A 109 -14.82 -2.75 5.97
N VAL A 110 -16.12 -2.44 6.06
CA VAL A 110 -17.10 -2.74 4.99
C VAL A 110 -17.14 -1.55 4.02
N ILE A 111 -16.80 -1.80 2.76
CA ILE A 111 -16.89 -0.76 1.72
C ILE A 111 -18.34 -0.67 1.25
N ASP A 112 -18.96 0.49 1.45
CA ASP A 112 -20.36 0.73 1.05
C ASP A 112 -20.52 2.20 0.59
N ASP A 113 -20.92 2.40 -0.67
CA ASP A 113 -21.08 3.73 -1.25
C ASP A 113 -22.44 4.37 -0.93
N LYS A 114 -23.37 3.62 -0.34
CA LYS A 114 -24.75 4.08 -0.08
C LYS A 114 -25.04 4.26 1.40
N ASN A 115 -24.58 3.33 2.22
CA ASN A 115 -24.83 3.33 3.65
C ASN A 115 -23.49 3.24 4.41
N TYR A 116 -22.91 4.38 4.73
CA TYR A 116 -21.58 4.48 5.32
C TYR A 116 -21.58 5.45 6.53
N ASP A 117 -20.64 5.22 7.43
CA ASP A 117 -20.43 6.02 8.64
C ASP A 117 -19.40 7.14 8.39
N TYR A 118 -18.37 6.85 7.57
CA TYR A 118 -17.25 7.75 7.27
C TYR A 118 -16.95 7.77 5.78
N VAL A 119 -16.33 8.87 5.34
CA VAL A 119 -15.76 9.01 4.00
C VAL A 119 -14.25 9.07 4.11
N ILE A 120 -13.54 8.20 3.39
CA ILE A 120 -12.09 8.17 3.37
C ILE A 120 -11.58 8.57 1.99
N TYR A 121 -10.71 9.56 1.94
CA TYR A 121 -10.24 10.12 0.69
C TYR A 121 -8.76 10.53 0.75
N PRO A 122 -8.04 10.50 -0.38
CA PRO A 122 -6.67 11.00 -0.44
C PRO A 122 -6.66 12.54 -0.54
N ASP A 123 -5.62 13.15 0.00
CA ASP A 123 -5.42 14.61 0.06
C ASP A 123 -5.64 15.35 -1.27
N TYR A 124 -5.32 14.73 -2.40
CA TYR A 124 -5.53 15.33 -3.73
C TYR A 124 -6.99 15.29 -4.24
N LEU A 125 -7.92 14.62 -3.56
CA LEU A 125 -9.34 14.55 -3.90
C LEU A 125 -10.23 15.37 -2.96
N VAL A 126 -9.68 16.34 -2.23
CA VAL A 126 -10.44 17.20 -1.30
C VAL A 126 -11.64 17.90 -1.97
N ASN A 127 -11.54 18.26 -3.24
CA ASN A 127 -12.63 18.91 -3.97
C ASN A 127 -13.78 17.95 -4.33
N GLU A 128 -13.51 16.66 -4.45
CA GLU A 128 -14.50 15.64 -4.82
C GLU A 128 -15.45 15.30 -3.65
N VAL A 129 -15.01 15.55 -2.42
CA VAL A 129 -15.75 15.18 -1.20
C VAL A 129 -16.51 16.34 -0.54
N GLN A 130 -16.52 17.52 -1.14
CA GLN A 130 -17.15 18.72 -0.57
C GLN A 130 -18.66 18.59 -0.31
N ASN A 131 -19.35 17.74 -1.06
CA ASN A 131 -20.79 17.52 -0.92
C ASN A 131 -21.13 16.34 0.01
N GLU A 132 -20.14 15.70 0.60
CA GLU A 132 -20.36 14.63 1.55
C GLU A 132 -20.89 15.16 2.88
N THR A 133 -21.82 14.43 3.47
CA THR A 133 -22.48 14.84 4.73
C THR A 133 -21.97 14.08 5.95
N LYS A 134 -21.19 13.03 5.73
CA LYS A 134 -20.58 12.20 6.77
C LYS A 134 -19.19 12.71 7.12
N PRO A 135 -18.64 12.34 8.30
CA PRO A 135 -17.29 12.72 8.69
C PRO A 135 -16.26 12.35 7.64
N LEU A 136 -15.38 13.30 7.30
CA LEU A 136 -14.34 13.17 6.29
C LEU A 136 -13.01 12.81 6.93
N ILE A 137 -12.35 11.77 6.43
CA ILE A 137 -11.04 11.30 6.88
C ILE A 137 -10.05 11.44 5.71
N GLU A 138 -9.19 12.43 5.82
CA GLU A 138 -8.13 12.67 4.83
C GLU A 138 -6.92 11.78 5.08
N ILE A 139 -6.42 11.16 4.03
CA ILE A 139 -5.20 10.35 4.06
C ILE A 139 -4.16 10.98 3.12
N SER A 140 -3.02 11.39 3.67
CA SER A 140 -1.91 11.91 2.86
C SER A 140 -1.36 10.84 1.93
N SER A 141 -1.15 11.20 0.66
CA SER A 141 -0.75 10.25 -0.39
C SER A 141 0.54 10.62 -1.10
N HIS A 142 0.85 11.91 -1.29
CA HIS A 142 2.00 12.38 -2.05
C HIS A 142 2.94 13.29 -1.24
N SER A 143 2.39 14.25 -0.50
CA SER A 143 3.18 15.21 0.25
C SER A 143 3.49 14.70 1.66
N PHE A 144 4.76 14.86 2.09
CA PHE A 144 5.21 14.51 3.45
C PHE A 144 5.00 13.05 3.87
N VAL A 145 4.87 12.13 2.90
CA VAL A 145 4.76 10.69 3.18
C VAL A 145 6.09 9.98 3.01
N SER A 146 6.33 8.97 3.84
CA SER A 146 7.53 8.16 3.78
C SER A 146 7.68 7.45 2.43
N LYS A 147 8.93 7.31 1.95
CA LYS A 147 9.24 6.43 0.81
C LYS A 147 9.25 4.96 1.21
N ASN A 148 9.45 4.66 2.50
CA ASN A 148 9.36 3.32 3.05
C ASN A 148 7.89 2.85 3.04
N PRO A 149 7.54 1.74 2.35
CA PRO A 149 6.17 1.28 2.23
C PRO A 149 5.54 0.85 3.56
N PHE A 150 6.32 0.28 4.47
CA PHE A 150 5.87 -0.13 5.80
C PHE A 150 5.49 1.08 6.66
N ALA A 151 6.40 2.06 6.77
CA ALA A 151 6.14 3.28 7.54
C ALA A 151 4.95 4.07 6.98
N ARG A 152 4.79 4.08 5.65
CA ARG A 152 3.66 4.72 4.99
C ARG A 152 2.34 4.02 5.30
N LEU A 153 2.34 2.69 5.28
CA LEU A 153 1.16 1.88 5.59
C LEU A 153 0.81 1.99 7.08
N GLU A 154 1.82 1.94 7.98
CA GLU A 154 1.63 2.13 9.42
C GLU A 154 0.88 3.43 9.71
N LYS A 155 1.29 4.54 9.09
CA LYS A 155 0.61 5.84 9.23
C LYS A 155 -0.84 5.83 8.79
N ARG A 156 -1.16 5.14 7.71
CA ARG A 156 -2.55 4.99 7.25
C ARG A 156 -3.38 4.19 8.25
N TYR A 157 -2.82 3.10 8.75
CA TYR A 157 -3.46 2.29 9.78
C TYR A 157 -3.66 3.07 11.08
N GLU A 158 -2.68 3.88 11.53
CA GLU A 158 -2.81 4.75 12.71
C GLU A 158 -3.99 5.73 12.60
N ILE A 159 -4.26 6.25 11.40
CA ILE A 159 -5.39 7.16 11.17
C ILE A 159 -6.71 6.40 11.23
N LEU A 160 -6.79 5.26 10.53
CA LEU A 160 -8.01 4.48 10.41
C LEU A 160 -8.34 3.70 11.71
N GLU A 161 -7.33 3.30 12.49
CA GLU A 161 -7.51 2.63 13.78
C GLU A 161 -8.31 3.47 14.78
N LYS A 162 -8.29 4.80 14.65
CA LYS A 162 -9.08 5.72 15.49
C LYS A 162 -10.58 5.65 15.23
N LEU A 163 -11.01 4.98 14.18
CA LEU A 163 -12.41 4.78 13.83
C LEU A 163 -12.99 3.52 14.47
N ILE A 164 -12.14 2.58 14.88
CA ILE A 164 -12.47 1.31 15.51
C ILE A 164 -12.52 1.47 17.03
#